data_c30683b880c94a1dbe4d6e6923e89267
#
_entry.id   c30683b880c94a1dbe4d6e6923e89267
#
_cell.length_a   1.000
_cell.length_b   1.000
_cell.length_c   1.000
_cell.angle_alpha   90.00
_cell.angle_beta   90.00
_cell.angle_gamma   90.00
#
_symmetry.space_group_name_H-M   'P 1'
#
loop_
_entity.id
_entity.type
_entity.pdbx_description
1 polymer ?
#
loop_
_entity_poly.entity_id
_entity_poly.type
_entity_poly.pdbx_seq_one_letter_code
_entity_poly.pdbx_strand_id
1 'polypeptide(L)'
;MGLNATHSIKNYGIVSNTSNTGAKDSYGLAMGMMPWVPAYNEDGSILEVASADDQAYHNPLRNIDDAWNETRYYGVNFSSYAELDFGQFWEPLKGVKWRTNLGAQYRNSRVGSYYGEGYTNPFKNPAMAPNVANNEHSQKLSWTLENLLYINKTIKDIHSVNITLLQSAERYRTEGLNMRGYEITFPSSLWYNIGASNNAKYAPGSNFSTWSRASYMARVNYGLMDKYLLTVTGRFDGASMLAAGNKWDFFPSAALAWRMEQEKWIQQINWINQLKLRVGYGVTGNSAVNPYQTAGSVTSTYASIPFGVGNVSSNTIGTKTNIMPNYSLGWEKTSSLNVGVDFGVLENRISGSVEYYIAKTSDLLMNQSIPVITGYAQILNNVGKTENRGFEVSLSTVNVKTKDFTWQTDWTFSLNNEKIKELAGGATYDSTGPWMVGEPLNSFYDFQYDRIWQNTQEDNHLMDVYRSLGLTFLPGQYKIAVSYTHLRAHETD
;
A
#
# COMPACT_ATOMS: atom_id res chain seq x y z
N MET A 1 0.74 16.04 28.69
CA MET A 1 0.32 16.79 27.49
C MET A 1 1.53 16.94 26.58
N GLY A 2 1.41 16.62 25.31
CA GLY A 2 2.50 16.73 24.32
C GLY A 2 2.03 17.50 23.09
N LEU A 3 2.83 18.49 22.65
CA LEU A 3 2.65 19.20 21.40
C LEU A 3 3.91 19.02 20.56
N ASN A 4 3.78 18.54 19.34
CA ASN A 4 4.88 18.46 18.37
C ASN A 4 4.46 19.18 17.08
N ALA A 5 5.27 20.17 16.69
CA ALA A 5 5.07 20.91 15.46
C ALA A 5 6.27 20.67 14.53
N THR A 6 6.00 20.30 13.29
CA THR A 6 7.02 20.06 12.27
C THR A 6 6.83 20.99 11.09
N HIS A 7 7.94 21.57 10.65
CA HIS A 7 8.01 22.36 9.42
C HIS A 7 9.16 21.82 8.57
N SER A 8 8.91 21.51 7.31
CA SER A 8 9.98 21.16 6.38
C SER A 8 9.73 21.78 5.01
N ILE A 9 10.79 22.25 4.39
CA ILE A 9 10.82 22.69 3.01
C ILE A 9 11.77 21.76 2.28
N LYS A 10 11.30 21.16 1.21
CA LYS A 10 12.11 20.33 0.32
C LYS A 10 12.08 20.97 -1.06
N ASN A 11 13.23 21.40 -1.51
CA ASN A 11 13.43 21.92 -2.85
C ASN A 11 14.17 20.85 -3.66
N TYR A 12 13.55 20.37 -4.71
CA TYR A 12 14.17 19.42 -5.62
C TYR A 12 14.45 20.14 -6.94
N GLY A 13 15.71 20.36 -7.25
CA GLY A 13 16.14 20.88 -8.54
C GLY A 13 15.99 19.85 -9.68
N ILE A 14 16.03 18.55 -9.33
CA ILE A 14 15.85 17.44 -10.25
C ILE A 14 14.51 16.77 -9.94
N VAL A 15 13.60 16.79 -10.90
CA VAL A 15 12.30 16.14 -10.76
C VAL A 15 12.43 14.68 -11.14
N SER A 16 12.26 13.78 -10.15
CA SER A 16 11.97 12.39 -10.45
C SER A 16 10.50 12.28 -10.87
N ASN A 17 10.25 11.89 -12.09
CA ASN A 17 8.90 11.70 -12.59
C ASN A 17 8.51 10.23 -12.44
N THR A 18 7.66 9.93 -11.46
CA THR A 18 7.14 8.58 -11.18
C THR A 18 5.84 8.29 -11.94
N SER A 19 5.54 9.02 -13.01
CA SER A 19 4.29 8.75 -13.74
C SER A 19 4.39 7.47 -14.57
N ASN A 20 3.37 6.63 -14.49
CA ASN A 20 3.18 5.38 -15.25
C ASN A 20 3.04 5.57 -16.79
N THR A 21 3.37 6.72 -17.33
CA THR A 21 3.21 7.06 -18.75
C THR A 21 4.50 6.89 -19.57
N GLY A 22 5.48 6.15 -19.06
CA GLY A 22 6.72 5.86 -19.81
C GLY A 22 7.78 6.96 -19.79
N ALA A 23 7.52 8.13 -19.20
CA ALA A 23 8.56 9.12 -18.98
C ALA A 23 9.46 8.67 -17.82
N LYS A 24 10.72 8.45 -18.13
CA LYS A 24 11.73 8.07 -17.13
C LYS A 24 12.13 9.30 -16.32
N ASP A 25 12.46 9.10 -15.05
CA ASP A 25 13.10 10.13 -14.24
C ASP A 25 14.50 10.46 -14.81
N SER A 26 15.11 11.55 -14.34
CA SER A 26 16.44 11.95 -14.84
C SER A 26 17.49 10.85 -14.66
N TYR A 27 17.39 10.04 -13.59
CA TYR A 27 18.27 8.90 -13.38
C TYR A 27 17.99 7.78 -14.38
N GLY A 28 16.72 7.42 -14.59
CA GLY A 28 16.32 6.41 -15.57
C GLY A 28 16.64 6.83 -17.01
N LEU A 29 16.55 8.12 -17.32
CA LEU A 29 17.00 8.65 -18.60
C LEU A 29 18.52 8.52 -18.75
N ALA A 30 19.29 8.90 -17.71
CA ALA A 30 20.75 8.78 -17.73
C ALA A 30 21.22 7.32 -17.87
N MET A 31 20.56 6.39 -17.19
CA MET A 31 20.85 4.96 -17.30
C MET A 31 20.50 4.35 -18.66
N GLY A 32 19.53 4.92 -19.36
CA GLY A 32 19.10 4.46 -20.66
C GLY A 32 19.84 5.12 -21.84
N MET A 33 20.58 6.19 -21.59
CA MET A 33 21.39 6.83 -22.63
C MET A 33 22.54 5.93 -23.07
N MET A 34 22.81 5.91 -24.36
CA MET A 34 23.94 5.19 -24.93
C MET A 34 25.26 5.81 -24.45
N PRO A 35 26.19 5.08 -23.82
CA PRO A 35 27.39 5.64 -23.19
C PRO A 35 28.40 6.28 -24.17
N TRP A 36 28.28 6.02 -25.47
CA TRP A 36 29.13 6.61 -26.51
C TRP A 36 28.54 7.88 -27.15
N VAL A 37 27.31 8.26 -26.79
CA VAL A 37 26.69 9.47 -27.33
C VAL A 37 27.12 10.68 -26.53
N PRO A 38 27.63 11.75 -27.16
CA PRO A 38 28.03 12.97 -26.46
C PRO A 38 26.81 13.67 -25.87
N ALA A 39 27.01 14.34 -24.73
CA ALA A 39 25.95 15.09 -24.08
C ALA A 39 25.62 16.42 -24.79
N TYR A 40 26.53 16.92 -25.59
CA TYR A 40 26.45 18.21 -26.28
C TYR A 40 26.72 18.06 -27.77
N ASN A 41 26.10 18.91 -28.56
CA ASN A 41 26.42 19.12 -29.98
C ASN A 41 27.75 19.84 -30.13
N GLU A 42 28.28 19.90 -31.35
CA GLU A 42 29.55 20.60 -31.68
C GLU A 42 29.49 22.11 -31.38
N ASP A 43 28.29 22.70 -31.40
CA ASP A 43 28.05 24.12 -31.09
C ASP A 43 27.93 24.42 -29.60
N GLY A 44 28.03 23.37 -28.73
CA GLY A 44 27.90 23.46 -27.28
C GLY A 44 26.47 23.41 -26.77
N SER A 45 25.46 23.29 -27.62
CA SER A 45 24.06 23.06 -27.22
C SER A 45 23.87 21.64 -26.73
N ILE A 46 22.90 21.43 -25.85
CA ILE A 46 22.58 20.08 -25.32
C ILE A 46 21.99 19.23 -26.45
N LEU A 47 22.57 18.06 -26.69
CA LEU A 47 22.03 17.06 -27.62
C LEU A 47 20.70 16.55 -27.12
N GLU A 48 19.62 16.66 -27.86
CA GLU A 48 18.26 16.37 -27.39
C GLU A 48 18.00 14.88 -27.25
N VAL A 49 18.33 14.10 -28.25
CA VAL A 49 18.16 12.65 -28.33
C VAL A 49 19.40 11.98 -28.89
N ALA A 50 19.69 10.76 -28.47
CA ALA A 50 20.87 10.03 -28.89
C ALA A 50 20.87 9.70 -30.40
N SER A 51 19.69 9.46 -30.98
CA SER A 51 19.46 9.10 -32.36
C SER A 51 18.05 9.49 -32.79
N ALA A 52 17.86 9.81 -34.04
CA ALA A 52 16.53 10.05 -34.60
C ALA A 52 15.60 8.80 -34.49
N ASP A 53 16.18 7.63 -34.44
CA ASP A 53 15.47 6.35 -34.33
C ASP A 53 15.16 5.96 -32.87
N ASP A 54 15.84 6.57 -31.89
CA ASP A 54 15.63 6.33 -30.46
C ASP A 54 15.19 7.62 -29.74
N GLN A 55 13.93 7.93 -29.87
CA GLN A 55 13.30 9.07 -29.19
C GLN A 55 12.80 8.73 -27.77
N ALA A 56 13.02 7.52 -27.30
CA ALA A 56 12.55 7.08 -25.97
C ALA A 56 13.43 7.62 -24.82
N TYR A 57 14.67 7.99 -25.12
CA TYR A 57 15.65 8.46 -24.15
C TYR A 57 16.11 9.88 -24.52
N HIS A 58 15.56 10.84 -23.82
CA HIS A 58 15.99 12.24 -23.92
C HIS A 58 17.16 12.53 -23.00
N ASN A 59 18.02 13.46 -23.39
CA ASN A 59 19.15 13.86 -22.57
C ASN A 59 18.71 14.48 -21.23
N PRO A 60 19.06 13.88 -20.09
CA PRO A 60 18.60 14.34 -18.77
C PRO A 60 19.13 15.74 -18.40
N LEU A 61 20.19 16.22 -19.04
CA LEU A 61 20.71 17.58 -18.81
C LEU A 61 19.69 18.67 -19.12
N ARG A 62 18.81 18.45 -20.09
CA ARG A 62 17.71 19.40 -20.39
C ARG A 62 16.74 19.57 -19.22
N ASN A 63 16.63 18.56 -18.36
CA ASN A 63 15.70 18.58 -17.23
C ASN A 63 16.26 19.36 -16.03
N ILE A 64 17.59 19.55 -15.96
CA ILE A 64 18.24 20.17 -14.81
C ILE A 64 17.97 21.68 -14.77
N ASP A 65 18.07 22.33 -15.92
CA ASP A 65 17.99 23.79 -16.01
C ASP A 65 16.55 24.31 -16.21
N ASP A 66 15.62 23.43 -16.59
CA ASP A 66 14.29 23.86 -17.05
C ASP A 66 13.15 23.23 -16.22
N ALA A 67 13.47 22.60 -15.08
CA ALA A 67 12.49 22.04 -14.17
C ALA A 67 12.69 22.53 -12.74
N TRP A 68 11.62 23.04 -12.15
CA TRP A 68 11.62 23.53 -10.77
C TRP A 68 10.51 22.84 -10.00
N ASN A 69 10.84 22.35 -8.79
CA ASN A 69 9.87 21.74 -7.91
C ASN A 69 10.17 22.15 -6.46
N GLU A 70 9.15 22.66 -5.80
CA GLU A 70 9.22 23.01 -4.38
C GLU A 70 8.08 22.34 -3.64
N THR A 71 8.39 21.62 -2.59
CA THR A 71 7.40 21.06 -1.67
C THR A 71 7.59 21.65 -0.28
N ARG A 72 6.52 22.27 0.25
CA ARG A 72 6.48 22.81 1.62
C ARG A 72 5.49 22.02 2.45
N TYR A 73 5.94 21.56 3.62
CA TYR A 73 5.10 20.87 4.60
C TYR A 73 5.04 21.65 5.89
N TYR A 74 3.83 21.81 6.39
CA TYR A 74 3.57 22.31 7.74
C TYR A 74 2.75 21.23 8.46
N GLY A 75 3.26 20.75 9.60
CA GLY A 75 2.60 19.73 10.39
C GLY A 75 2.53 20.11 11.87
N VAL A 76 1.37 19.92 12.45
CA VAL A 76 1.16 20.03 13.90
C VAL A 76 0.57 18.72 14.38
N ASN A 77 1.24 18.08 15.33
CA ASN A 77 0.75 16.92 16.04
C ASN A 77 0.48 17.31 17.49
N PHE A 78 -0.74 17.12 17.92
CA PHE A 78 -1.15 17.34 19.30
C PHE A 78 -1.50 15.99 19.91
N SER A 79 -1.00 15.74 21.12
CA SER A 79 -1.40 14.60 21.93
C SER A 79 -1.56 15.03 23.38
N SER A 80 -2.62 14.58 24.02
CA SER A 80 -2.85 14.78 25.43
C SER A 80 -3.57 13.58 26.03
N TYR A 81 -3.44 13.42 27.32
CA TYR A 81 -4.25 12.48 28.06
C TYR A 81 -4.64 13.04 29.43
N ALA A 82 -5.75 12.56 29.93
CA ALA A 82 -6.16 12.73 31.32
C ALA A 82 -6.37 11.34 31.91
N GLU A 83 -5.89 11.11 33.13
CA GLU A 83 -6.06 9.85 33.85
C GLU A 83 -6.59 10.14 35.24
N LEU A 84 -7.61 9.37 35.63
CA LEU A 84 -8.22 9.40 36.94
C LEU A 84 -8.05 8.03 37.60
N ASP A 85 -7.36 7.97 38.72
CA ASP A 85 -7.21 6.79 39.56
C ASP A 85 -8.27 6.81 40.67
N PHE A 86 -9.31 5.98 40.52
CA PHE A 86 -10.41 5.93 41.48
C PHE A 86 -9.98 5.40 42.86
N GLY A 87 -8.90 4.63 42.91
CA GLY A 87 -8.35 4.13 44.19
C GLY A 87 -7.84 5.20 45.10
N GLN A 88 -7.54 6.40 44.56
CA GLN A 88 -7.15 7.56 45.35
C GLN A 88 -8.32 8.16 46.16
N PHE A 89 -9.56 7.95 45.67
CA PHE A 89 -10.75 8.50 46.30
C PHE A 89 -11.53 7.46 47.14
N TRP A 90 -11.40 6.17 46.79
CA TRP A 90 -12.15 5.12 47.42
C TRP A 90 -11.40 3.79 47.34
N GLU A 91 -10.94 3.28 48.52
CA GLU A 91 -10.10 2.06 48.64
C GLU A 91 -10.64 0.83 47.89
N PRO A 92 -11.96 0.50 47.90
CA PRO A 92 -12.49 -0.61 47.14
C PRO A 92 -12.26 -0.52 45.62
N LEU A 93 -12.05 0.69 45.08
CA LEU A 93 -11.75 0.94 43.65
C LEU A 93 -10.24 0.98 43.36
N LYS A 94 -9.39 0.57 44.30
CA LYS A 94 -7.96 0.42 44.07
C LYS A 94 -7.68 -0.49 42.89
N GLY A 95 -6.88 0.01 41.91
CA GLY A 95 -6.60 -0.66 40.63
C GLY A 95 -7.62 -0.37 39.53
N VAL A 96 -8.61 0.51 39.77
CA VAL A 96 -9.52 0.99 38.74
C VAL A 96 -9.06 2.39 38.29
N LYS A 97 -8.76 2.52 36.99
CA LYS A 97 -8.33 3.78 36.37
C LYS A 97 -9.11 4.06 35.10
N TRP A 98 -9.49 5.30 34.94
CA TRP A 98 -10.02 5.80 33.69
C TRP A 98 -9.02 6.72 33.03
N ARG A 99 -8.79 6.52 31.73
CA ARG A 99 -7.90 7.35 30.92
C ARG A 99 -8.57 7.76 29.65
N THR A 100 -8.51 9.05 29.34
CA THR A 100 -8.92 9.60 28.06
C THR A 100 -7.70 10.08 27.31
N ASN A 101 -7.47 9.60 26.08
CA ASN A 101 -6.44 10.06 25.17
C ASN A 101 -7.10 10.91 24.06
N LEU A 102 -6.50 12.04 23.75
CA LEU A 102 -6.86 12.89 22.61
C LEU A 102 -5.63 13.10 21.74
N GLY A 103 -5.71 12.64 20.50
CA GLY A 103 -4.73 12.90 19.44
C GLY A 103 -5.35 13.76 18.35
N ALA A 104 -4.60 14.73 17.83
CA ALA A 104 -4.99 15.50 16.67
C ALA A 104 -3.76 15.76 15.79
N GLN A 105 -3.94 15.68 14.48
CA GLN A 105 -2.89 15.96 13.52
C GLN A 105 -3.45 16.87 12.43
N TYR A 106 -2.77 17.98 12.22
CA TYR A 106 -3.01 18.85 11.08
C TYR A 106 -1.78 18.87 10.19
N ARG A 107 -1.97 18.67 8.90
CA ARG A 107 -0.94 18.78 7.88
C ARG A 107 -1.41 19.69 6.76
N ASN A 108 -0.55 20.60 6.35
CA ASN A 108 -0.72 21.41 5.16
C ASN A 108 0.49 21.19 4.27
N SER A 109 0.26 20.89 3.01
CA SER A 109 1.32 20.78 2.01
C SER A 109 1.01 21.64 0.80
N ARG A 110 2.05 22.27 0.28
CA ARG A 110 2.03 22.94 -1.00
C ARG A 110 3.11 22.36 -1.89
N VAL A 111 2.74 21.92 -3.08
CA VAL A 111 3.65 21.48 -4.12
C VAL A 111 3.54 22.44 -5.29
N GLY A 112 4.63 23.15 -5.59
CA GLY A 112 4.78 23.96 -6.77
C GLY A 112 5.71 23.28 -7.76
N SER A 113 5.34 23.18 -9.03
CA SER A 113 6.22 22.69 -10.08
C SER A 113 6.10 23.55 -11.34
N TYR A 114 7.23 23.74 -11.98
CA TYR A 114 7.33 24.41 -13.26
C TYR A 114 8.22 23.59 -14.19
N TYR A 115 7.79 23.44 -15.42
CA TYR A 115 8.51 22.75 -16.47
C TYR A 115 8.58 23.66 -17.69
N GLY A 116 9.78 24.04 -18.08
CA GLY A 116 10.05 24.94 -19.19
C GLY A 116 10.01 24.24 -20.55
N GLU A 117 10.40 25.01 -21.58
CA GLU A 117 10.34 24.54 -22.98
C GLU A 117 11.28 23.37 -23.26
N GLY A 118 12.45 23.36 -22.62
CA GLY A 118 13.46 22.32 -22.77
C GLY A 118 13.13 21.02 -22.03
N TYR A 119 12.20 21.04 -21.10
CA TYR A 119 11.90 19.87 -20.27
C TYR A 119 11.06 18.85 -21.03
N THR A 120 11.52 17.61 -21.07
CA THR A 120 10.77 16.46 -21.58
C THR A 120 9.87 15.88 -20.49
N ASN A 121 8.63 16.32 -20.47
CA ASN A 121 7.62 15.87 -19.51
C ASN A 121 6.44 15.24 -20.25
N PRO A 122 5.88 14.10 -19.78
CA PRO A 122 4.66 13.52 -20.33
C PRO A 122 3.44 14.43 -20.17
N PHE A 123 3.47 15.37 -19.22
CA PHE A 123 2.43 16.41 -19.11
C PHE A 123 2.60 17.52 -20.15
N LYS A 124 3.77 17.62 -20.78
CA LYS A 124 4.04 18.51 -21.87
C LYS A 124 3.71 17.77 -23.17
N ASN A 125 2.49 17.97 -23.66
CA ASN A 125 2.22 17.66 -25.05
C ASN A 125 2.87 18.76 -25.91
N PRO A 126 3.91 18.48 -26.71
CA PRO A 126 4.60 19.49 -27.52
C PRO A 126 3.65 20.26 -28.45
N ALA A 127 2.52 19.64 -28.82
CA ALA A 127 1.49 20.29 -29.64
C ALA A 127 0.56 21.21 -28.80
N MET A 128 0.66 21.22 -27.49
CA MET A 128 -0.27 21.96 -26.63
C MET A 128 0.36 23.11 -25.84
N ALA A 129 1.61 23.02 -25.42
CA ALA A 129 2.21 24.09 -24.62
C ALA A 129 3.72 23.98 -24.51
N PRO A 130 4.45 25.11 -24.72
CA PRO A 130 5.90 25.15 -24.53
C PRO A 130 6.32 24.97 -23.08
N ASN A 131 5.52 25.43 -22.11
CA ASN A 131 5.81 25.29 -20.68
C ASN A 131 4.52 25.05 -19.87
N VAL A 132 4.67 24.56 -18.63
CA VAL A 132 3.56 24.26 -17.73
C VAL A 132 3.95 24.56 -16.29
N ALA A 133 3.04 25.18 -15.54
CA ALA A 133 3.14 25.35 -14.07
C ALA A 133 2.00 24.65 -13.37
N ASN A 134 2.31 24.07 -12.20
CA ASN A 134 1.32 23.41 -11.33
C ASN A 134 1.50 23.90 -9.89
N ASN A 135 0.38 24.13 -9.20
CA ASN A 135 0.35 24.51 -7.80
C ASN A 135 -0.73 23.69 -7.09
N GLU A 136 -0.29 22.81 -6.22
CA GLU A 136 -1.16 21.92 -5.46
C GLU A 136 -1.14 22.29 -3.98
N HIS A 137 -2.31 22.43 -3.39
CA HIS A 137 -2.50 22.57 -1.96
C HIS A 137 -3.25 21.36 -1.42
N SER A 138 -2.80 20.81 -0.32
CA SER A 138 -3.49 19.73 0.37
C SER A 138 -3.51 20.00 1.87
N GLN A 139 -4.69 19.93 2.46
CA GLN A 139 -4.89 19.99 3.90
C GLN A 139 -5.44 18.66 4.39
N LYS A 140 -4.85 18.16 5.47
CA LYS A 140 -5.27 16.91 6.13
C LYS A 140 -5.45 17.18 7.60
N LEU A 141 -6.63 16.85 8.09
CA LEU A 141 -6.97 16.92 9.50
C LEU A 141 -7.41 15.54 9.97
N SER A 142 -6.79 15.04 11.00
CA SER A 142 -7.23 13.83 11.69
C SER A 142 -7.29 14.05 13.19
N TRP A 143 -8.21 13.37 13.85
CA TRP A 143 -8.27 13.30 15.29
C TRP A 143 -8.71 11.92 15.74
N THR A 144 -8.24 11.53 16.94
CA THR A 144 -8.58 10.30 17.62
C THR A 144 -8.89 10.59 19.07
N LEU A 145 -10.02 10.09 19.55
CA LEU A 145 -10.41 10.13 20.95
C LEU A 145 -10.58 8.70 21.45
N GLU A 146 -9.92 8.37 22.55
CA GLU A 146 -10.01 7.06 23.19
C GLU A 146 -10.35 7.23 24.67
N ASN A 147 -11.33 6.49 25.13
CA ASN A 147 -11.66 6.34 26.53
C ASN A 147 -11.36 4.90 26.95
N LEU A 148 -10.51 4.75 27.97
CA LEU A 148 -10.07 3.46 28.47
C LEU A 148 -10.43 3.34 29.95
N LEU A 149 -11.02 2.21 30.32
CA LEU A 149 -11.19 1.83 31.71
C LEU A 149 -10.33 0.59 31.98
N TYR A 150 -9.41 0.75 32.92
CA TYR A 150 -8.54 -0.33 33.40
C TYR A 150 -9.02 -0.80 34.76
N ILE A 151 -9.08 -2.11 34.95
CA ILE A 151 -9.40 -2.76 36.21
C ILE A 151 -8.33 -3.81 36.46
N ASN A 152 -7.46 -3.58 37.44
CA ASN A 152 -6.35 -4.45 37.79
C ASN A 152 -6.54 -4.95 39.20
N LYS A 153 -6.65 -6.25 39.34
CA LYS A 153 -6.86 -6.93 40.67
C LYS A 153 -5.96 -8.15 40.80
N THR A 154 -5.29 -8.25 41.91
CA THR A 154 -4.61 -9.48 42.33
C THR A 154 -5.35 -10.05 43.54
N ILE A 155 -5.74 -11.32 43.45
CA ILE A 155 -6.55 -12.01 44.48
C ILE A 155 -5.70 -13.13 45.02
N LYS A 156 -5.48 -13.12 46.33
CA LYS A 156 -4.71 -14.12 47.10
C LYS A 156 -3.31 -14.39 46.53
N ASP A 157 -2.69 -13.42 45.82
CA ASP A 157 -1.40 -13.54 45.16
C ASP A 157 -1.30 -14.70 44.14
N ILE A 158 -2.44 -15.30 43.78
CA ILE A 158 -2.56 -16.46 42.90
C ILE A 158 -3.22 -16.06 41.57
N HIS A 159 -4.23 -15.20 41.65
CA HIS A 159 -5.00 -14.78 40.50
C HIS A 159 -4.71 -13.32 40.14
N SER A 160 -4.16 -13.07 38.96
CA SER A 160 -4.00 -11.75 38.41
C SER A 160 -5.06 -11.52 37.31
N VAL A 161 -5.88 -10.50 37.48
CA VAL A 161 -6.94 -10.14 36.54
C VAL A 161 -6.74 -8.70 36.08
N ASN A 162 -6.56 -8.50 34.77
CA ASN A 162 -6.48 -7.19 34.17
C ASN A 162 -7.55 -7.06 33.09
N ILE A 163 -8.52 -6.18 33.29
CA ILE A 163 -9.59 -5.90 32.35
C ILE A 163 -9.35 -4.53 31.73
N THR A 164 -9.45 -4.44 30.42
CA THR A 164 -9.41 -3.18 29.68
C THR A 164 -10.68 -3.06 28.86
N LEU A 165 -11.43 -2.01 29.09
CA LEU A 165 -12.53 -1.60 28.22
C LEU A 165 -12.08 -0.37 27.45
N LEU A 166 -12.36 -0.33 26.15
CA LEU A 166 -12.03 0.78 25.26
C LEU A 166 -13.26 1.21 24.47
N GLN A 167 -13.47 2.51 24.39
CA GLN A 167 -14.28 3.16 23.37
C GLN A 167 -13.37 4.12 22.61
N SER A 168 -13.35 4.02 21.28
CA SER A 168 -12.59 4.96 20.46
C SER A 168 -13.43 5.53 19.32
N ALA A 169 -13.08 6.74 18.90
CA ALA A 169 -13.62 7.40 17.72
C ALA A 169 -12.48 8.13 17.01
N GLU A 170 -12.46 8.02 15.69
CA GLU A 170 -11.50 8.73 14.86
C GLU A 170 -12.16 9.30 13.61
N ARG A 171 -11.63 10.41 13.13
CA ARG A 171 -12.03 11.03 11.87
C ARG A 171 -10.83 11.54 11.12
N TYR A 172 -10.89 11.36 9.81
CA TYR A 172 -9.92 11.87 8.87
C TYR A 172 -10.63 12.70 7.81
N ARG A 173 -10.04 13.86 7.47
CA ARG A 173 -10.55 14.77 6.43
C ARG A 173 -9.38 15.24 5.58
N THR A 174 -9.53 15.16 4.28
CA THR A 174 -8.57 15.70 3.29
C THR A 174 -9.32 16.65 2.36
N GLU A 175 -8.72 17.79 2.11
CA GLU A 175 -9.11 18.74 1.09
C GLU A 175 -7.91 19.05 0.21
N GLY A 176 -8.13 19.14 -1.08
CA GLY A 176 -7.10 19.47 -2.04
C GLY A 176 -7.58 20.47 -3.07
N LEU A 177 -6.67 21.31 -3.51
CA LEU A 177 -6.83 22.23 -4.60
C LEU A 177 -5.63 22.08 -5.52
N ASN A 178 -5.89 21.93 -6.81
CA ASN A 178 -4.86 21.83 -7.86
C ASN A 178 -5.17 22.88 -8.92
N MET A 179 -4.16 23.65 -9.28
CA MET A 179 -4.21 24.63 -10.34
C MET A 179 -3.05 24.34 -11.31
N ARG A 180 -3.39 24.12 -12.58
CA ARG A 180 -2.41 23.89 -13.64
C ARG A 180 -2.61 24.91 -14.74
N GLY A 181 -1.56 25.63 -15.09
CA GLY A 181 -1.54 26.57 -16.21
C GLY A 181 -0.55 26.12 -17.26
N TYR A 182 -0.91 26.34 -18.49
CA TYR A 182 -0.09 26.08 -19.68
C TYR A 182 0.26 27.39 -20.37
N GLU A 183 1.39 27.42 -21.07
CA GLU A 183 1.87 28.62 -21.74
C GLU A 183 2.00 29.81 -20.79
N ILE A 184 2.80 29.63 -19.74
CA ILE A 184 3.09 30.67 -18.76
C ILE A 184 3.86 31.78 -19.45
N THR A 185 3.27 32.96 -19.52
CA THR A 185 3.82 34.14 -20.26
C THR A 185 5.14 34.58 -19.64
N PHE A 186 5.29 34.49 -18.34
CA PHE A 186 6.49 34.89 -17.61
C PHE A 186 7.11 33.69 -16.89
N PRO A 187 8.06 32.95 -17.51
CA PRO A 187 8.69 31.76 -16.91
C PRO A 187 9.26 32.01 -15.51
N SER A 188 9.79 33.20 -15.24
CA SER A 188 10.32 33.58 -13.92
C SER A 188 9.27 33.62 -12.82
N SER A 189 7.98 33.65 -13.14
CA SER A 189 6.90 33.59 -12.16
C SER A 189 6.64 32.17 -11.63
N LEU A 190 7.20 31.15 -12.31
CA LEU A 190 7.03 29.74 -11.96
C LEU A 190 5.55 29.39 -11.77
N TRP A 191 5.18 28.81 -10.61
CA TRP A 191 3.81 28.50 -10.20
C TRP A 191 3.13 29.58 -9.37
N TYR A 192 3.79 30.73 -9.16
CA TYR A 192 3.24 31.80 -8.32
C TYR A 192 2.20 32.66 -9.03
N ASN A 193 2.17 32.65 -10.37
CA ASN A 193 1.23 33.42 -11.16
C ASN A 193 0.62 32.57 -12.30
N ILE A 194 -0.11 31.53 -11.93
CA ILE A 194 -0.80 30.66 -12.91
C ILE A 194 -1.90 31.41 -13.67
N GLY A 195 -2.44 32.50 -13.08
CA GLY A 195 -3.41 33.37 -13.76
C GLY A 195 -2.87 34.05 -15.03
N ALA A 196 -1.56 34.14 -15.20
CA ALA A 196 -0.90 34.63 -16.42
C ALA A 196 -0.72 33.55 -17.50
N SER A 197 -1.25 32.36 -17.31
CA SER A 197 -1.26 31.29 -18.31
C SER A 197 -2.28 31.54 -19.42
N ASN A 198 -2.15 30.84 -20.55
CA ASN A 198 -3.18 30.83 -21.57
C ASN A 198 -4.49 30.25 -20.98
N ASN A 199 -5.48 31.10 -20.80
CA ASN A 199 -6.76 30.76 -20.14
C ASN A 199 -7.51 29.61 -20.83
N ALA A 200 -7.34 29.41 -22.14
CA ALA A 200 -7.97 28.32 -22.87
C ALA A 200 -7.46 26.92 -22.44
N LYS A 201 -6.28 26.87 -21.79
CA LYS A 201 -5.64 25.62 -21.34
C LYS A 201 -5.57 25.48 -19.81
N TYR A 202 -6.17 26.41 -19.07
CA TYR A 202 -6.22 26.36 -17.61
C TYR A 202 -7.09 25.19 -17.12
N ALA A 203 -6.57 24.39 -16.21
CA ALA A 203 -7.27 23.23 -15.64
C ALA A 203 -7.26 23.27 -14.10
N PRO A 204 -8.25 23.92 -13.45
CA PRO A 204 -8.42 23.86 -12.01
C PRO A 204 -9.03 22.52 -11.59
N GLY A 205 -8.62 22.04 -10.42
CA GLY A 205 -9.17 20.84 -9.80
C GLY A 205 -9.30 20.99 -8.29
N SER A 206 -10.30 20.35 -7.71
CA SER A 206 -10.45 20.26 -6.26
C SER A 206 -10.91 18.88 -5.86
N ASN A 207 -10.53 18.45 -4.67
CA ASN A 207 -10.98 17.20 -4.09
C ASN A 207 -11.32 17.36 -2.61
N PHE A 208 -12.23 16.52 -2.15
CA PHE A 208 -12.64 16.43 -0.76
C PHE A 208 -12.87 14.97 -0.41
N SER A 209 -12.33 14.55 0.73
CA SER A 209 -12.54 13.19 1.23
C SER A 209 -12.60 13.18 2.75
N THR A 210 -13.52 12.44 3.32
CA THR A 210 -13.61 12.23 4.77
C THR A 210 -14.07 10.82 5.08
N TRP A 211 -13.53 10.26 6.17
CA TRP A 211 -13.99 9.01 6.73
C TRP A 211 -13.91 9.05 8.26
N SER A 212 -14.61 8.15 8.90
CA SER A 212 -14.59 7.97 10.35
C SER A 212 -14.67 6.52 10.73
N ARG A 213 -14.11 6.19 11.89
CA ARG A 213 -14.23 4.90 12.56
C ARG A 213 -14.68 5.09 14.00
N ALA A 214 -15.36 4.09 14.52
CA ALA A 214 -15.64 3.97 15.94
C ALA A 214 -15.44 2.52 16.37
N SER A 215 -14.95 2.32 17.60
CA SER A 215 -14.62 0.99 18.09
C SER A 215 -14.96 0.84 19.55
N TYR A 216 -15.39 -0.36 19.91
CA TYR A 216 -15.57 -0.81 21.28
C TYR A 216 -14.78 -2.09 21.50
N MET A 217 -14.04 -2.18 22.58
CA MET A 217 -13.24 -3.37 22.91
C MET A 217 -13.35 -3.71 24.39
N ALA A 218 -13.43 -5.01 24.64
CA ALA A 218 -13.21 -5.58 25.97
C ALA A 218 -12.07 -6.61 25.88
N ARG A 219 -11.09 -6.48 26.77
CA ARG A 219 -9.97 -7.42 26.92
C ARG A 219 -9.86 -7.85 28.36
N VAL A 220 -9.68 -9.14 28.56
CA VAL A 220 -9.39 -9.74 29.84
C VAL A 220 -8.07 -10.49 29.75
N ASN A 221 -7.11 -10.11 30.57
CA ASN A 221 -5.91 -10.87 30.81
C ASN A 221 -6.02 -11.51 32.19
N TYR A 222 -5.89 -12.83 32.22
CA TYR A 222 -5.94 -13.62 33.45
C TYR A 222 -4.65 -14.39 33.62
N GLY A 223 -4.04 -14.29 34.79
CA GLY A 223 -2.86 -15.05 35.18
C GLY A 223 -3.18 -15.90 36.40
N LEU A 224 -2.89 -17.20 36.30
CA LEU A 224 -3.00 -18.16 37.40
C LEU A 224 -1.61 -18.56 37.85
N MET A 225 -1.26 -18.26 39.11
CA MET A 225 0.02 -18.59 39.74
C MET A 225 1.24 -18.08 38.97
N ASP A 226 1.05 -17.05 38.14
CA ASP A 226 2.06 -16.55 37.16
C ASP A 226 2.61 -17.61 36.16
N LYS A 227 1.92 -18.76 36.05
CA LYS A 227 2.25 -19.89 35.19
C LYS A 227 1.38 -19.99 33.95
N TYR A 228 0.07 -19.90 34.15
CA TYR A 228 -0.91 -20.03 33.08
C TYR A 228 -1.53 -18.68 32.81
N LEU A 229 -1.33 -18.19 31.57
CA LEU A 229 -1.78 -16.89 31.15
C LEU A 229 -2.83 -17.04 30.05
N LEU A 230 -3.97 -16.38 30.25
CA LEU A 230 -5.07 -16.33 29.28
C LEU A 230 -5.36 -14.88 28.93
N THR A 231 -5.40 -14.58 27.65
CA THR A 231 -5.91 -13.31 27.13
C THR A 231 -7.12 -13.58 26.24
N VAL A 232 -8.22 -12.90 26.50
CA VAL A 232 -9.41 -12.92 25.64
C VAL A 232 -9.76 -11.48 25.28
N THR A 233 -9.97 -11.22 23.99
CA THR A 233 -10.35 -9.90 23.49
C THR A 233 -11.53 -10.03 22.55
N GLY A 234 -12.53 -9.18 22.72
CA GLY A 234 -13.59 -8.95 21.76
C GLY A 234 -13.56 -7.48 21.33
N ARG A 235 -13.50 -7.22 20.03
CA ARG A 235 -13.51 -5.88 19.47
C ARG A 235 -14.59 -5.74 18.42
N PHE A 236 -15.37 -4.66 18.52
CA PHE A 236 -16.44 -4.33 17.59
C PHE A 236 -16.08 -3.02 16.93
N ASP A 237 -15.81 -3.05 15.64
CA ASP A 237 -15.32 -1.91 14.85
C ASP A 237 -16.33 -1.51 13.79
N GLY A 238 -16.53 -0.20 13.63
CA GLY A 238 -17.35 0.40 12.61
C GLY A 238 -16.58 1.36 11.72
N ALA A 239 -16.70 1.22 10.39
CA ALA A 239 -16.06 2.06 9.38
C ALA A 239 -17.08 2.71 8.46
N SER A 240 -17.00 4.04 8.33
CA SER A 240 -17.95 4.82 7.51
C SER A 240 -17.86 4.52 6.02
N MET A 241 -16.70 4.02 5.55
CA MET A 241 -16.39 3.74 4.14
C MET A 241 -17.14 2.52 3.59
N LEU A 242 -17.59 1.62 4.47
CA LEU A 242 -18.29 0.40 4.10
C LEU A 242 -19.78 0.64 3.87
N ALA A 243 -20.44 -0.32 3.21
CA ALA A 243 -21.84 -0.23 2.85
C ALA A 243 -22.76 -0.15 4.07
N ALA A 244 -23.92 0.48 3.90
CA ALA A 244 -24.95 0.52 4.93
C ALA A 244 -25.34 -0.91 5.33
N GLY A 245 -25.35 -1.22 6.62
CA GLY A 245 -25.61 -2.56 7.14
C GLY A 245 -24.34 -3.40 7.38
N ASN A 246 -23.24 -3.15 6.66
CA ASN A 246 -21.98 -3.88 6.78
C ASN A 246 -20.83 -3.03 7.38
N LYS A 247 -21.17 -1.85 7.93
CA LYS A 247 -20.18 -0.94 8.54
C LYS A 247 -19.53 -1.52 9.78
N TRP A 248 -20.28 -2.31 10.56
CA TRP A 248 -19.85 -2.83 11.84
C TRP A 248 -19.56 -4.32 11.75
N ASP A 249 -18.46 -4.76 12.38
CA ASP A 249 -18.13 -6.18 12.49
C ASP A 249 -17.40 -6.49 13.81
N PHE A 250 -17.39 -7.78 14.19
CA PHE A 250 -16.83 -8.27 15.44
C PHE A 250 -15.57 -9.09 15.20
N PHE A 251 -14.51 -8.77 15.96
CA PHE A 251 -13.19 -9.36 15.85
C PHE A 251 -12.77 -9.98 17.18
N PRO A 252 -13.01 -11.28 17.37
CA PRO A 252 -12.58 -11.99 18.57
C PRO A 252 -11.12 -12.41 18.49
N SER A 253 -10.46 -12.51 19.66
CA SER A 253 -9.17 -13.18 19.80
C SER A 253 -9.01 -13.82 21.15
N ALA A 254 -8.25 -14.93 21.20
CA ALA A 254 -7.86 -15.59 22.44
C ALA A 254 -6.41 -16.07 22.33
N ALA A 255 -5.66 -15.95 23.42
CA ALA A 255 -4.31 -16.45 23.53
C ALA A 255 -4.08 -17.12 24.88
N LEU A 256 -3.37 -18.25 24.83
CA LEU A 256 -2.92 -19.00 26.00
C LEU A 256 -1.40 -19.00 26.02
N ALA A 257 -0.81 -18.84 27.20
CA ALA A 257 0.60 -19.05 27.40
C ALA A 257 0.86 -19.84 28.67
N TRP A 258 1.77 -20.80 28.56
CA TRP A 258 2.21 -21.62 29.68
C TRP A 258 3.69 -21.40 29.92
N ARG A 259 3.99 -20.85 31.10
CA ARG A 259 5.35 -20.62 31.59
C ARG A 259 5.86 -21.89 32.23
N MET A 260 6.37 -22.81 31.39
CA MET A 260 6.81 -24.15 31.81
C MET A 260 8.00 -24.08 32.78
N GLU A 261 8.82 -23.02 32.68
CA GLU A 261 9.93 -22.79 33.63
C GLU A 261 9.47 -22.59 35.06
N GLN A 262 8.18 -22.31 35.30
CA GLN A 262 7.61 -22.20 36.65
C GLN A 262 7.15 -23.55 37.20
N GLU A 263 7.22 -24.63 36.44
CA GLU A 263 6.86 -25.96 36.89
C GLU A 263 7.98 -26.62 37.70
N LYS A 264 7.62 -27.27 38.80
CA LYS A 264 8.60 -27.87 39.72
C LYS A 264 9.56 -28.85 39.03
N TRP A 265 9.11 -29.58 38.02
CA TRP A 265 9.90 -30.53 37.28
C TRP A 265 10.88 -29.89 36.29
N ILE A 266 10.57 -28.70 35.76
CA ILE A 266 11.51 -27.92 34.94
C ILE A 266 12.51 -27.18 35.83
N GLN A 267 12.08 -26.66 36.99
CA GLN A 267 12.97 -25.97 37.95
C GLN A 267 14.12 -26.85 38.46
N GLN A 268 14.00 -28.17 38.36
CA GLN A 268 15.08 -29.09 38.67
C GLN A 268 16.20 -29.09 37.58
N ILE A 269 15.92 -28.51 36.42
CA ILE A 269 16.85 -28.47 35.27
C ILE A 269 17.54 -27.10 35.28
N ASN A 270 18.68 -27.01 35.95
CA ASN A 270 19.36 -25.74 36.26
C ASN A 270 19.78 -24.90 35.04
N TRP A 271 19.90 -25.49 33.86
CA TRP A 271 20.31 -24.78 32.66
C TRP A 271 19.14 -24.20 31.86
N ILE A 272 17.86 -24.48 32.21
CA ILE A 272 16.68 -23.87 31.61
C ILE A 272 16.29 -22.65 32.46
N ASN A 273 16.36 -21.46 31.88
CA ASN A 273 16.00 -20.21 32.54
C ASN A 273 14.62 -19.72 32.11
N GLN A 274 14.23 -19.98 30.86
CA GLN A 274 12.95 -19.63 30.28
C GLN A 274 12.48 -20.76 29.37
N LEU A 275 11.24 -21.17 29.51
CA LEU A 275 10.57 -22.07 28.58
C LEU A 275 9.07 -21.77 28.62
N LYS A 276 8.56 -21.12 27.56
CA LYS A 276 7.19 -20.67 27.50
C LYS A 276 6.55 -21.12 26.19
N LEU A 277 5.46 -21.87 26.30
CA LEU A 277 4.62 -22.24 25.16
C LEU A 277 3.53 -21.19 24.97
N ARG A 278 3.29 -20.76 23.73
CA ARG A 278 2.23 -19.82 23.37
C ARG A 278 1.36 -20.38 22.25
N VAL A 279 0.06 -20.19 22.38
CA VAL A 279 -0.93 -20.48 21.34
C VAL A 279 -1.90 -19.31 21.29
N GLY A 280 -2.08 -18.73 20.11
CA GLY A 280 -3.01 -17.62 19.90
C GLY A 280 -3.85 -17.82 18.65
N TYR A 281 -5.12 -17.48 18.75
CA TYR A 281 -6.03 -17.38 17.63
C TYR A 281 -6.73 -16.02 17.65
N GLY A 282 -6.84 -15.38 16.50
CA GLY A 282 -7.53 -14.10 16.41
C GLY A 282 -8.05 -13.83 15.01
N VAL A 283 -9.08 -13.01 14.95
CA VAL A 283 -9.63 -12.47 13.71
C VAL A 283 -9.37 -10.96 13.68
N THR A 284 -8.82 -10.46 12.57
CA THR A 284 -8.61 -9.04 12.32
C THR A 284 -9.40 -8.63 11.09
N GLY A 285 -9.88 -7.38 11.08
CA GLY A 285 -10.61 -6.80 9.97
C GLY A 285 -9.77 -5.77 9.22
N ASN A 286 -9.97 -5.71 7.91
CA ASN A 286 -9.47 -4.66 7.05
C ASN A 286 -10.64 -3.97 6.34
N SER A 287 -10.69 -2.62 6.41
CA SER A 287 -11.68 -1.79 5.75
C SER A 287 -11.02 -0.82 4.76
N ALA A 288 -9.93 -1.25 4.10
CA ALA A 288 -9.13 -0.45 3.17
C ALA A 288 -9.88 -0.18 1.86
N VAL A 289 -10.99 0.52 1.97
CA VAL A 289 -11.84 1.01 0.88
C VAL A 289 -11.75 2.53 0.86
N ASN A 290 -11.63 3.11 -0.33
CA ASN A 290 -11.68 4.56 -0.44
C ASN A 290 -13.05 5.10 -0.03
N PRO A 291 -13.11 6.27 0.63
CA PRO A 291 -14.38 6.90 0.93
C PRO A 291 -15.27 7.03 -0.31
N TYR A 292 -16.57 6.79 -0.13
CA TYR A 292 -17.62 6.86 -1.17
C TYR A 292 -17.57 5.77 -2.26
N GLN A 293 -16.57 4.87 -2.23
CA GLN A 293 -16.41 3.85 -3.27
C GLN A 293 -17.60 2.88 -3.36
N THR A 294 -18.31 2.65 -2.25
CA THR A 294 -19.55 1.86 -2.22
C THR A 294 -20.70 2.46 -3.03
N ALA A 295 -20.70 3.78 -3.22
CA ALA A 295 -21.69 4.48 -4.03
C ALA A 295 -21.40 4.41 -5.54
N GLY A 296 -20.28 3.78 -5.93
CA GLY A 296 -19.81 3.79 -7.30
C GLY A 296 -19.18 5.12 -7.72
N SER A 297 -18.77 5.23 -8.96
CA SER A 297 -18.21 6.47 -9.49
C SER A 297 -18.65 6.72 -10.93
N VAL A 298 -18.71 7.99 -11.26
CA VAL A 298 -18.87 8.48 -12.63
C VAL A 298 -17.67 9.36 -12.99
N THR A 299 -17.25 9.30 -14.22
CA THR A 299 -16.19 10.15 -14.75
C THR A 299 -16.78 11.09 -15.79
N SER A 300 -16.55 12.39 -15.62
CA SER A 300 -16.89 13.38 -16.64
C SER A 300 -15.74 13.48 -17.63
N THR A 301 -16.03 13.24 -18.90
CA THR A 301 -15.07 13.40 -20.00
C THR A 301 -15.62 14.37 -21.02
N TYR A 302 -14.73 15.18 -21.61
CA TYR A 302 -15.07 15.89 -22.81
C TYR A 302 -15.15 14.88 -23.94
N ALA A 303 -16.36 14.50 -24.33
CA ALA A 303 -16.56 13.69 -25.50
C ALA A 303 -16.99 14.59 -26.66
N SER A 304 -16.25 14.53 -27.74
CA SER A 304 -16.70 15.06 -29.02
C SER A 304 -17.73 14.06 -29.59
N ILE A 305 -18.97 14.18 -29.10
CA ILE A 305 -20.09 13.40 -29.65
C ILE A 305 -20.73 14.29 -30.71
N PRO A 306 -20.70 13.95 -31.99
CA PRO A 306 -21.40 14.68 -33.01
C PRO A 306 -22.92 14.39 -32.88
N PHE A 307 -23.60 15.17 -32.04
CA PHE A 307 -25.07 15.25 -32.07
C PHE A 307 -25.50 16.38 -32.98
N GLY A 308 -26.10 16.06 -34.12
CA GLY A 308 -26.73 17.03 -35.01
C GLY A 308 -26.21 16.99 -36.45
N VAL A 309 -27.04 17.46 -37.37
CA VAL A 309 -26.73 17.68 -38.78
C VAL A 309 -25.97 19.00 -38.89
N GLY A 310 -24.66 18.92 -39.11
CA GLY A 310 -23.78 20.08 -39.30
C GLY A 310 -22.54 20.00 -38.38
N ASN A 311 -21.39 20.47 -38.90
CA ASN A 311 -20.11 20.53 -38.19
C ASN A 311 -20.14 21.46 -36.98
N VAL A 312 -20.75 21.03 -35.89
CA VAL A 312 -20.66 21.71 -34.60
C VAL A 312 -19.83 20.82 -33.68
N SER A 313 -18.54 21.11 -33.61
CA SER A 313 -17.69 20.64 -32.53
C SER A 313 -18.06 21.38 -31.23
N SER A 314 -19.21 21.03 -30.65
CA SER A 314 -19.53 21.43 -29.30
C SER A 314 -18.83 20.46 -28.36
N ASN A 315 -17.86 20.95 -27.59
CA ASN A 315 -17.26 20.21 -26.47
C ASN A 315 -18.34 20.00 -25.40
N THR A 316 -19.16 18.97 -25.59
CA THR A 316 -20.18 18.60 -24.61
C THR A 316 -19.52 17.70 -23.55
N ILE A 317 -19.67 18.09 -22.29
CA ILE A 317 -19.21 17.25 -21.18
C ILE A 317 -20.15 16.05 -21.09
N GLY A 318 -19.62 14.89 -21.44
CA GLY A 318 -20.32 13.60 -21.24
C GLY A 318 -19.94 13.00 -19.89
N THR A 319 -20.90 12.34 -19.24
CA THR A 319 -20.67 11.58 -18.03
C THR A 319 -20.70 10.09 -18.34
N LYS A 320 -19.62 9.38 -18.01
CA LYS A 320 -19.51 7.94 -18.15
C LYS A 320 -19.49 7.28 -16.79
N THR A 321 -20.25 6.20 -16.62
CA THR A 321 -20.14 5.31 -15.45
C THR A 321 -18.79 4.62 -15.46
N ASN A 322 -18.16 4.49 -14.30
CA ASN A 322 -16.83 3.89 -14.17
C ASN A 322 -16.86 2.66 -13.26
N ILE A 323 -17.14 2.83 -11.98
CA ILE A 323 -17.21 1.75 -11.01
C ILE A 323 -18.67 1.53 -10.61
N MET A 324 -19.11 0.28 -10.68
CA MET A 324 -20.46 -0.10 -10.27
C MET A 324 -20.62 0.06 -8.75
N PRO A 325 -21.73 0.67 -8.26
CA PRO A 325 -21.99 0.72 -6.82
C PRO A 325 -22.13 -0.68 -6.22
N ASN A 326 -21.58 -0.85 -5.01
CA ASN A 326 -21.75 -2.07 -4.23
C ASN A 326 -22.27 -1.76 -2.82
N TYR A 327 -23.55 -1.96 -2.62
CA TYR A 327 -24.22 -1.72 -1.34
C TYR A 327 -24.11 -2.89 -0.36
N SER A 328 -23.39 -3.95 -0.69
CA SER A 328 -23.10 -5.10 0.18
C SER A 328 -21.65 -5.15 0.65
N LEU A 329 -20.82 -4.17 0.27
CA LEU A 329 -19.39 -4.16 0.58
C LEU A 329 -19.15 -4.13 2.08
N GLY A 330 -18.43 -5.12 2.60
CA GLY A 330 -18.12 -5.31 4.03
C GLY A 330 -16.62 -5.38 4.32
N TRP A 331 -16.31 -5.84 5.52
CA TRP A 331 -14.96 -6.04 5.99
C TRP A 331 -14.30 -7.25 5.32
N GLU A 332 -13.05 -7.10 4.94
CA GLU A 332 -12.13 -8.22 4.71
C GLU A 332 -11.66 -8.77 6.04
N LYS A 333 -11.59 -10.11 6.19
CA LYS A 333 -11.27 -10.78 7.45
C LYS A 333 -10.05 -11.66 7.32
N THR A 334 -9.11 -11.50 8.24
CA THR A 334 -7.96 -12.40 8.38
C THR A 334 -8.04 -13.12 9.71
N SER A 335 -8.17 -14.44 9.67
CA SER A 335 -8.05 -15.32 10.83
C SER A 335 -6.65 -15.88 10.92
N SER A 336 -6.01 -15.76 12.08
CA SER A 336 -4.64 -16.21 12.30
C SER A 336 -4.54 -17.13 13.48
N LEU A 337 -3.88 -18.28 13.31
CA LEU A 337 -3.42 -19.17 14.37
C LEU A 337 -1.90 -19.04 14.46
N ASN A 338 -1.38 -18.79 15.66
CA ASN A 338 0.04 -18.74 15.95
C ASN A 338 0.37 -19.70 17.10
N VAL A 339 1.41 -20.50 16.93
CA VAL A 339 1.97 -21.38 17.97
C VAL A 339 3.45 -21.08 18.09
N GLY A 340 3.92 -20.79 19.30
CA GLY A 340 5.30 -20.40 19.52
C GLY A 340 5.87 -20.93 20.83
N VAL A 341 7.18 -21.10 20.85
CA VAL A 341 7.96 -21.45 22.02
C VAL A 341 9.05 -20.39 22.21
N ASP A 342 9.05 -19.77 23.40
CA ASP A 342 10.14 -18.90 23.83
C ASP A 342 11.06 -19.69 24.77
N PHE A 343 12.34 -19.61 24.58
CA PHE A 343 13.32 -20.33 25.39
C PHE A 343 14.51 -19.46 25.79
N GLY A 344 15.08 -19.78 26.92
CA GLY A 344 16.32 -19.19 27.40
C GLY A 344 17.08 -20.22 28.24
N VAL A 345 18.31 -20.49 27.90
CA VAL A 345 19.13 -21.52 28.53
C VAL A 345 20.53 -20.98 28.88
N LEU A 346 21.23 -21.68 29.79
CA LEU A 346 22.59 -21.36 30.21
C LEU A 346 22.69 -19.91 30.75
N GLU A 347 21.86 -19.55 31.72
CA GLU A 347 21.76 -18.19 32.27
C GLU A 347 21.36 -17.15 31.19
N ASN A 348 20.48 -17.54 30.27
CA ASN A 348 20.07 -16.76 29.09
C ASN A 348 21.20 -16.41 28.12
N ARG A 349 22.33 -17.15 28.16
CA ARG A 349 23.38 -16.99 27.16
C ARG A 349 22.93 -17.40 25.76
N ILE A 350 21.97 -18.30 25.68
CA ILE A 350 21.28 -18.68 24.45
C ILE A 350 19.79 -18.46 24.71
N SER A 351 19.16 -17.57 23.97
CA SER A 351 17.72 -17.29 24.07
C SER A 351 17.14 -17.08 22.69
N GLY A 352 15.85 -17.33 22.56
CA GLY A 352 15.17 -17.15 21.28
C GLY A 352 13.72 -17.55 21.30
N SER A 353 13.14 -17.52 20.12
CA SER A 353 11.79 -18.01 19.88
C SER A 353 11.72 -18.81 18.58
N VAL A 354 10.80 -19.76 18.56
CA VAL A 354 10.42 -20.53 17.38
C VAL A 354 8.91 -20.38 17.23
N GLU A 355 8.45 -19.95 16.06
CA GLU A 355 7.05 -19.68 15.81
C GLU A 355 6.59 -20.32 14.51
N TYR A 356 5.35 -20.80 14.51
CA TYR A 356 4.64 -21.25 13.32
C TYR A 356 3.27 -20.59 13.28
N TYR A 357 2.92 -20.04 12.12
CA TYR A 357 1.62 -19.41 11.95
C TYR A 357 0.91 -19.83 10.66
N ILE A 358 -0.40 -19.73 10.71
CA ILE A 358 -1.30 -19.86 9.57
C ILE A 358 -2.25 -18.68 9.62
N ALA A 359 -2.24 -17.85 8.56
CA ALA A 359 -3.17 -16.76 8.38
C ALA A 359 -4.04 -17.03 7.14
N LYS A 360 -5.36 -16.90 7.30
CA LYS A 360 -6.32 -17.08 6.21
C LYS A 360 -7.13 -15.80 6.08
N THR A 361 -7.03 -15.17 4.90
CA THR A 361 -7.83 -14.01 4.57
C THR A 361 -9.00 -14.43 3.70
N SER A 362 -10.18 -13.99 4.06
CA SER A 362 -11.42 -14.16 3.31
C SER A 362 -12.06 -12.82 3.00
N ASP A 363 -12.97 -12.81 2.06
CA ASP A 363 -13.70 -11.62 1.66
C ASP A 363 -12.77 -10.49 1.22
N LEU A 364 -11.71 -10.83 0.46
CA LEU A 364 -10.73 -9.86 -0.05
C LEU A 364 -11.42 -8.74 -0.83
N LEU A 365 -11.03 -7.51 -0.55
CA LEU A 365 -11.53 -6.31 -1.24
C LEU A 365 -10.84 -6.18 -2.60
N MET A 366 -11.45 -6.70 -3.66
CA MET A 366 -10.88 -6.75 -4.99
C MET A 366 -11.79 -6.12 -6.04
N ASN A 367 -11.19 -5.50 -7.05
CA ASN A 367 -11.91 -5.10 -8.25
C ASN A 367 -12.17 -6.33 -9.11
N GLN A 368 -13.44 -6.63 -9.34
CA GLN A 368 -13.89 -7.69 -10.20
C GLN A 368 -14.34 -7.12 -11.54
N SER A 369 -13.78 -7.60 -12.64
CA SER A 369 -14.25 -7.26 -13.98
C SER A 369 -15.65 -7.81 -14.22
N ILE A 370 -16.50 -6.99 -14.81
CA ILE A 370 -17.88 -7.37 -15.16
C ILE A 370 -18.14 -7.12 -16.63
N PRO A 371 -19.10 -7.83 -17.26
CA PRO A 371 -19.40 -7.64 -18.67
C PRO A 371 -19.79 -6.20 -18.99
N VAL A 372 -19.15 -5.60 -20.00
CA VAL A 372 -19.35 -4.19 -20.40
C VAL A 372 -20.80 -3.85 -20.80
N ILE A 373 -21.62 -4.85 -21.11
CA ILE A 373 -23.06 -4.67 -21.39
C ILE A 373 -23.81 -4.10 -20.17
N THR A 374 -23.25 -4.24 -18.96
CA THR A 374 -23.79 -3.64 -17.73
C THR A 374 -23.62 -2.11 -17.67
N GLY A 375 -22.82 -1.55 -18.58
CA GLY A 375 -22.44 -0.13 -18.57
C GLY A 375 -21.28 0.21 -17.66
N TYR A 376 -20.69 -0.79 -16.97
CA TYR A 376 -19.57 -0.63 -16.05
C TYR A 376 -18.42 -1.57 -16.45
N ALA A 377 -17.19 -1.18 -16.17
CA ALA A 377 -16.03 -2.02 -16.41
C ALA A 377 -15.76 -2.99 -15.25
N GLN A 378 -16.02 -2.54 -14.03
CA GLN A 378 -15.66 -3.28 -12.81
C GLN A 378 -16.56 -2.92 -11.63
N ILE A 379 -16.55 -3.80 -10.63
CA ILE A 379 -17.17 -3.62 -9.32
C ILE A 379 -16.14 -3.96 -8.25
N LEU A 380 -16.06 -3.15 -7.19
CA LEU A 380 -15.32 -3.54 -5.99
C LEU A 380 -16.19 -4.48 -5.16
N ASN A 381 -15.67 -5.65 -4.83
CA ASN A 381 -16.45 -6.69 -4.16
C ASN A 381 -15.61 -7.42 -3.11
N ASN A 382 -16.28 -8.04 -2.12
CA ASN A 382 -15.67 -8.93 -1.14
C ASN A 382 -15.60 -10.34 -1.76
N VAL A 383 -14.47 -10.64 -2.41
CA VAL A 383 -14.29 -11.90 -3.15
C VAL A 383 -12.85 -12.37 -3.02
N GLY A 384 -12.68 -13.68 -3.15
CA GLY A 384 -11.35 -14.28 -3.06
C GLY A 384 -10.90 -14.62 -1.65
N LYS A 385 -9.93 -15.53 -1.58
CA LYS A 385 -9.32 -16.01 -0.34
C LYS A 385 -7.84 -16.23 -0.56
N THR A 386 -7.03 -15.90 0.45
CA THR A 386 -5.61 -16.23 0.49
C THR A 386 -5.28 -16.99 1.77
N GLU A 387 -4.21 -17.75 1.71
CA GLU A 387 -3.64 -18.43 2.88
C GLU A 387 -2.15 -18.16 2.90
N ASN A 388 -1.66 -17.79 4.08
CA ASN A 388 -0.27 -17.55 4.35
C ASN A 388 0.17 -18.44 5.50
N ARG A 389 1.29 -19.19 5.34
CA ARG A 389 1.88 -20.04 6.36
C ARG A 389 3.34 -19.67 6.51
N GLY A 390 3.77 -19.52 7.74
CA GLY A 390 5.15 -19.14 7.99
C GLY A 390 5.75 -19.84 9.18
N PHE A 391 7.07 -19.93 9.15
CA PHE A 391 7.90 -20.43 10.22
C PHE A 391 8.99 -19.38 10.49
N GLU A 392 9.13 -19.00 11.75
CA GLU A 392 10.07 -17.96 12.17
C GLU A 392 10.91 -18.45 13.34
N VAL A 393 12.21 -18.15 13.28
CA VAL A 393 13.16 -18.41 14.36
C VAL A 393 13.93 -17.15 14.66
N SER A 394 13.99 -16.77 15.90
CA SER A 394 14.92 -15.77 16.41
C SER A 394 15.85 -16.44 17.45
N LEU A 395 17.14 -16.17 17.35
CA LEU A 395 18.15 -16.70 18.24
C LEU A 395 19.12 -15.59 18.61
N SER A 396 19.31 -15.39 19.92
CA SER A 396 20.33 -14.50 20.46
C SER A 396 21.30 -15.33 21.30
N THR A 397 22.59 -15.14 21.04
CA THR A 397 23.66 -15.87 21.76
C THR A 397 24.71 -14.92 22.30
N VAL A 398 25.05 -15.07 23.57
CA VAL A 398 26.22 -14.39 24.18
C VAL A 398 27.40 -15.35 24.10
N ASN A 399 28.19 -15.22 23.03
CA ASN A 399 29.29 -16.13 22.71
C ASN A 399 30.44 -15.99 23.69
N VAL A 400 30.83 -14.76 23.96
CA VAL A 400 31.89 -14.43 24.93
C VAL A 400 31.39 -13.29 25.82
N LYS A 401 31.61 -13.41 27.10
CA LYS A 401 31.34 -12.35 28.07
C LYS A 401 32.46 -12.33 29.10
N THR A 402 33.30 -11.31 29.04
CA THR A 402 34.36 -11.02 30.02
C THR A 402 34.08 -9.67 30.66
N LYS A 403 34.98 -9.22 31.55
CA LYS A 403 34.85 -7.91 32.20
C LYS A 403 34.91 -6.74 31.20
N ASP A 404 35.76 -6.89 30.17
CA ASP A 404 36.09 -5.80 29.24
C ASP A 404 35.64 -6.07 27.80
N PHE A 405 35.10 -7.28 27.51
CA PHE A 405 34.69 -7.65 26.17
C PHE A 405 33.41 -8.50 26.19
N THR A 406 32.46 -8.14 25.36
CA THR A 406 31.23 -8.93 25.14
C THR A 406 31.02 -9.11 23.65
N TRP A 407 30.85 -10.37 23.24
CA TRP A 407 30.45 -10.73 21.89
C TRP A 407 29.09 -11.41 21.92
N GLN A 408 28.12 -10.78 21.27
CA GLN A 408 26.76 -11.26 21.10
C GLN A 408 26.49 -11.46 19.60
N THR A 409 25.68 -12.47 19.27
CA THR A 409 25.20 -12.72 17.92
C THR A 409 23.68 -12.85 17.98
N ASP A 410 23.00 -12.06 17.17
CA ASP A 410 21.57 -12.14 16.95
C ASP A 410 21.31 -12.68 15.54
N TRP A 411 20.47 -13.70 15.44
CA TRP A 411 20.15 -14.37 14.21
C TRP A 411 18.64 -14.52 14.05
N THR A 412 18.15 -14.21 12.85
CA THR A 412 16.73 -14.33 12.52
C THR A 412 16.58 -15.11 11.21
N PHE A 413 15.61 -15.99 11.19
CA PHE A 413 15.22 -16.73 10.00
C PHE A 413 13.71 -16.69 9.86
N SER A 414 13.20 -16.41 8.66
CA SER A 414 11.78 -16.46 8.35
C SER A 414 11.55 -17.16 7.02
N LEU A 415 10.54 -18.01 6.99
CA LEU A 415 10.03 -18.66 5.79
C LEU A 415 8.55 -18.38 5.70
N ASN A 416 8.12 -17.79 4.60
CA ASN A 416 6.73 -17.46 4.35
C ASN A 416 6.27 -18.08 3.03
N ASN A 417 5.11 -18.73 3.04
CA ASN A 417 4.48 -19.33 1.86
C ASN A 417 3.03 -18.82 1.75
N GLU A 418 2.82 -17.94 0.78
CA GLU A 418 1.53 -17.35 0.46
C GLU A 418 0.91 -18.03 -0.75
N LYS A 419 -0.41 -18.24 -0.71
CA LYS A 419 -1.17 -18.83 -1.83
C LYS A 419 -2.55 -18.22 -1.95
N ILE A 420 -2.93 -17.93 -3.19
CA ILE A 420 -4.32 -17.64 -3.55
C ILE A 420 -5.12 -18.93 -3.46
N LYS A 421 -6.21 -18.94 -2.70
CA LYS A 421 -7.10 -20.11 -2.56
C LYS A 421 -8.34 -20.00 -3.42
N GLU A 422 -8.83 -18.80 -3.64
CA GLU A 422 -10.05 -18.55 -4.38
C GLU A 422 -10.00 -17.17 -5.03
N LEU A 423 -10.44 -17.04 -6.24
CA LEU A 423 -10.65 -15.80 -6.97
C LEU A 423 -12.14 -15.54 -7.22
N ALA A 424 -12.47 -14.34 -7.66
CA ALA A 424 -13.83 -13.92 -7.95
C ALA A 424 -14.52 -14.86 -8.94
N GLY A 425 -15.78 -15.23 -8.65
CA GLY A 425 -16.60 -16.06 -9.54
C GLY A 425 -16.12 -17.50 -9.75
N GLY A 426 -15.20 -18.00 -8.89
CA GLY A 426 -14.62 -19.35 -9.04
C GLY A 426 -13.60 -19.46 -10.18
N ALA A 427 -13.12 -18.34 -10.69
CA ALA A 427 -12.07 -18.32 -11.71
C ALA A 427 -10.76 -18.92 -11.18
N THR A 428 -10.02 -19.59 -12.05
CA THR A 428 -8.68 -20.10 -11.72
C THR A 428 -7.57 -19.10 -12.04
N TYR A 429 -7.88 -18.11 -12.88
CA TYR A 429 -6.97 -17.06 -13.33
C TYR A 429 -7.72 -15.73 -13.49
N ASP A 430 -7.10 -14.63 -13.08
CA ASP A 430 -7.58 -13.27 -13.31
C ASP A 430 -6.50 -12.45 -14.01
N SER A 431 -6.78 -12.02 -15.23
CA SER A 431 -5.84 -11.27 -16.08
C SER A 431 -5.63 -9.83 -15.64
N THR A 432 -6.49 -9.27 -14.79
CA THR A 432 -6.37 -7.87 -14.34
C THR A 432 -5.21 -7.68 -13.37
N GLY A 433 -4.81 -8.72 -12.65
CA GLY A 433 -3.71 -8.72 -11.69
C GLY A 433 -2.82 -9.95 -11.78
N PRO A 434 -2.52 -10.55 -12.90
CA PRO A 434 -2.00 -11.89 -13.22
C PRO A 434 -2.06 -12.91 -12.05
N TRP A 435 -3.23 -13.02 -11.43
CA TRP A 435 -3.46 -13.86 -10.25
C TRP A 435 -3.93 -15.25 -10.65
N MET A 436 -3.31 -16.28 -10.07
CA MET A 436 -3.66 -17.69 -10.29
C MET A 436 -3.91 -18.41 -8.98
N VAL A 437 -4.95 -19.23 -8.93
CA VAL A 437 -5.24 -20.07 -7.76
C VAL A 437 -4.10 -21.06 -7.55
N GLY A 438 -3.55 -21.10 -6.34
CA GLY A 438 -2.41 -21.92 -5.95
C GLY A 438 -1.07 -21.21 -5.93
N GLU A 439 -0.97 -20.04 -6.59
CA GLU A 439 0.23 -19.22 -6.67
C GLU A 439 0.22 -18.05 -5.68
N PRO A 440 1.37 -17.44 -5.36
CA PRO A 440 1.45 -16.20 -4.56
C PRO A 440 0.77 -15.02 -5.25
N LEU A 441 0.33 -14.00 -4.46
CA LEU A 441 -0.23 -12.75 -4.99
C LEU A 441 0.75 -11.97 -5.87
N ASN A 442 2.04 -12.01 -5.52
CA ASN A 442 3.12 -11.33 -6.23
C ASN A 442 3.92 -12.33 -7.07
N SER A 443 3.27 -12.97 -8.02
CA SER A 443 3.93 -13.85 -8.98
C SER A 443 4.29 -13.07 -10.23
N PHE A 444 5.51 -13.28 -10.73
CA PHE A 444 5.88 -12.82 -12.07
C PHE A 444 5.22 -13.77 -13.09
N TYR A 445 4.39 -13.20 -13.94
CA TYR A 445 3.77 -13.92 -15.04
C TYR A 445 4.12 -13.21 -16.34
N ASP A 446 4.98 -13.83 -17.13
CA ASP A 446 5.47 -13.27 -18.37
C ASP A 446 5.71 -14.41 -19.37
N PHE A 447 5.97 -14.04 -20.60
CA PHE A 447 6.32 -14.99 -21.63
C PHE A 447 7.69 -15.59 -21.36
N GLN A 448 7.77 -16.91 -21.48
CA GLN A 448 9.05 -17.60 -21.41
C GLN A 448 9.86 -17.35 -22.68
N TYR A 449 11.07 -16.83 -22.53
CA TYR A 449 12.00 -16.70 -23.64
C TYR A 449 12.46 -18.10 -24.09
N ASP A 450 12.39 -18.35 -25.40
CA ASP A 450 12.94 -19.54 -26.05
C ASP A 450 14.30 -19.21 -26.64
N ARG A 451 14.32 -18.44 -27.70
CA ARG A 451 15.53 -18.02 -28.43
C ARG A 451 15.25 -16.77 -29.29
N ILE A 452 16.22 -16.37 -30.07
CA ILE A 452 16.04 -15.34 -31.08
C ILE A 452 15.63 -16.02 -32.40
N TRP A 453 14.61 -15.48 -33.08
CA TRP A 453 14.23 -15.90 -34.42
C TRP A 453 15.44 -15.83 -35.35
N GLN A 454 15.75 -16.95 -36.00
CA GLN A 454 16.86 -17.06 -36.94
C GLN A 454 16.35 -17.07 -38.39
N ASN A 455 17.23 -16.72 -39.33
CA ASN A 455 16.91 -16.87 -40.77
C ASN A 455 17.22 -18.32 -41.24
N THR A 456 16.57 -19.28 -40.63
CA THR A 456 16.64 -20.72 -41.00
C THR A 456 15.35 -21.15 -41.69
N GLN A 457 15.40 -22.26 -42.41
CA GLN A 457 14.23 -22.78 -43.12
C GLN A 457 13.08 -23.11 -42.13
N GLU A 458 13.42 -23.65 -40.95
CA GLU A 458 12.46 -23.98 -39.90
C GLU A 458 11.77 -22.72 -39.31
N ASP A 459 12.58 -21.72 -38.93
CA ASP A 459 12.03 -20.48 -38.36
C ASP A 459 11.25 -19.69 -39.40
N ASN A 460 11.69 -19.64 -40.65
CA ASN A 460 10.97 -18.96 -41.71
C ASN A 460 9.59 -19.62 -41.94
N HIS A 461 9.52 -20.95 -41.91
CA HIS A 461 8.25 -21.66 -42.02
C HIS A 461 7.31 -21.31 -40.85
N LEU A 462 7.82 -21.33 -39.62
CA LEU A 462 7.03 -20.92 -38.45
C LEU A 462 6.59 -19.43 -38.50
N MET A 463 7.46 -18.53 -38.93
CA MET A 463 7.10 -17.12 -39.13
C MET A 463 6.01 -16.94 -40.17
N ASP A 464 5.98 -17.76 -41.23
CA ASP A 464 4.93 -17.75 -42.25
C ASP A 464 3.59 -18.25 -41.68
N VAL A 465 3.62 -19.30 -40.83
CA VAL A 465 2.44 -19.78 -40.10
C VAL A 465 1.89 -18.67 -39.21
N TYR A 466 2.74 -18.01 -38.39
CA TYR A 466 2.29 -16.90 -37.55
C TYR A 466 1.75 -15.74 -38.38
N ARG A 467 2.36 -15.44 -39.53
CA ARG A 467 1.86 -14.40 -40.45
C ARG A 467 0.45 -14.70 -40.95
N SER A 468 0.14 -15.95 -41.21
CA SER A 468 -1.22 -16.38 -41.63
C SER A 468 -2.25 -16.15 -40.51
N LEU A 469 -1.81 -16.12 -39.23
CA LEU A 469 -2.62 -15.82 -38.04
C LEU A 469 -2.65 -14.32 -37.70
N GLY A 470 -2.07 -13.45 -38.55
CA GLY A 470 -2.04 -12.00 -38.34
C GLY A 470 -0.91 -11.53 -37.45
N LEU A 471 0.04 -12.38 -37.10
CA LEU A 471 1.21 -12.04 -36.26
C LEU A 471 2.47 -11.97 -37.14
N THR A 472 3.24 -10.91 -37.03
CA THR A 472 4.46 -10.71 -37.85
C THR A 472 5.70 -10.75 -36.97
N PHE A 473 6.60 -11.69 -37.23
CA PHE A 473 7.92 -11.77 -36.60
C PHE A 473 9.02 -11.64 -37.66
N LEU A 474 10.17 -11.14 -37.23
CA LEU A 474 11.35 -10.97 -38.07
C LEU A 474 12.55 -11.69 -37.43
N PRO A 475 13.51 -12.19 -38.22
CA PRO A 475 14.79 -12.65 -37.71
C PRO A 475 15.45 -11.57 -36.84
N GLY A 476 16.01 -11.97 -35.71
CA GLY A 476 16.62 -11.04 -34.73
C GLY A 476 15.65 -10.64 -33.59
N GLN A 477 14.35 -10.88 -33.71
CA GLN A 477 13.40 -10.64 -32.62
C GLN A 477 13.38 -11.81 -31.62
N TYR A 478 12.86 -11.58 -30.42
CA TYR A 478 12.69 -12.62 -29.40
C TYR A 478 11.63 -13.61 -29.83
N LYS A 479 11.96 -14.89 -29.75
CA LYS A 479 11.02 -16.01 -29.87
C LYS A 479 10.54 -16.41 -28.50
N ILE A 480 9.26 -16.44 -28.33
CA ILE A 480 8.60 -16.80 -27.07
C ILE A 480 8.25 -18.27 -27.14
N ALA A 481 8.53 -19.02 -26.05
CA ALA A 481 8.12 -20.38 -25.91
C ALA A 481 6.58 -20.45 -25.84
N VAL A 482 5.96 -21.12 -26.78
CA VAL A 482 4.51 -21.35 -26.81
C VAL A 482 4.23 -22.67 -26.10
N SER A 483 3.43 -22.65 -25.05
CA SER A 483 2.93 -23.85 -24.41
C SER A 483 1.97 -24.56 -25.37
N TYR A 484 2.33 -25.76 -25.79
CA TYR A 484 1.72 -26.53 -26.88
C TYR A 484 0.27 -27.01 -26.68
N THR A 485 -0.47 -26.52 -25.72
CA THR A 485 -1.83 -27.02 -25.47
C THR A 485 -2.87 -26.62 -26.51
N HIS A 486 -2.60 -25.62 -27.36
CA HIS A 486 -3.54 -25.16 -28.38
C HIS A 486 -3.09 -25.36 -29.84
N LEU A 487 -1.82 -25.64 -30.12
CA LEU A 487 -1.34 -25.86 -31.49
C LEU A 487 -1.47 -27.33 -31.99
N ARG A 488 -1.67 -28.31 -31.10
CA ARG A 488 -1.88 -29.70 -31.48
C ARG A 488 -3.23 -30.00 -32.15
N ALA A 489 -4.16 -29.06 -32.09
CA ALA A 489 -5.48 -29.24 -32.74
C ALA A 489 -5.46 -28.96 -34.25
N HIS A 490 -4.37 -28.39 -34.80
CA HIS A 490 -4.23 -28.07 -36.23
C HIS A 490 -3.17 -28.88 -36.97
N GLU A 491 -2.45 -29.80 -36.29
CA GLU A 491 -1.48 -30.69 -36.96
C GLU A 491 -2.00 -32.09 -37.28
N THR A 492 -3.30 -32.33 -37.09
CA THR A 492 -3.93 -33.62 -37.42
C THR A 492 -5.10 -33.45 -38.37
N ASP A 493 -4.85 -32.88 -39.59
CA ASP A 493 -5.66 -33.11 -40.78
C ASP A 493 -4.78 -33.03 -42.02
#